data_ee1e3a7791fd183afd7cf063314d7093
#
_entry.id   ee1e3a7791fd183afd7cf063314d7093
#
_cell.length_a   1.000
_cell.length_b   1.000
_cell.length_c   1.000
_cell.angle_alpha   90.00
_cell.angle_beta   90.00
_cell.angle_gamma   90.00
#
_symmetry.space_group_name_H-M   'P 1'
#
loop_
_entity.id
_entity.type
_entity.pdbx_description
1 polymer ?
#
loop_
_entity_poly.entity_id
_entity_poly.type
_entity_poly.pdbx_seq_one_letter_code
_entity_poly.pdbx_strand_id
1 'polypeptide(L)'
;MQKILVLFAFVCLTLPALTAQNTRRVEVFFMNVHTKTDLMNIQAELGAQKITLEYIHMKFDADGRLQELEFAVDCQDGFKGSAKTDQAPADQSFGFYRDYRPGAAQPFGAGAVSKE
;
A
#
# COMPACT_ATOMS: atom_id res chain seq x y z
N MET A 1 32.88 12.88 -25.00
CA MET A 1 32.42 12.84 -24.43
C MET A 1 32.07 12.61 -23.86
N GLN A 2 32.22 12.34 -23.79
CA GLN A 2 31.91 12.12 -22.98
C GLN A 2 31.38 12.00 -22.42
N LYS A 3 31.36 11.61 -22.32
CA LYS A 3 30.78 11.46 -21.46
C LYS A 3 30.36 11.04 -20.81
N ILE A 4 30.46 10.63 -20.87
CA ILE A 4 30.15 10.16 -20.03
C ILE A 4 30.02 10.03 -19.09
N LEU A 5 30.43 9.98 -19.05
CA LEU A 5 30.41 9.89 -17.95
C LEU A 5 29.70 10.19 -17.25
N VAL A 6 29.50 10.47 -17.42
CA VAL A 6 28.90 10.80 -16.66
C VAL A 6 27.94 10.33 -16.30
N LEU A 7 27.76 10.03 -16.60
CA LEU A 7 26.91 9.63 -16.17
C LEU A 7 26.76 8.89 -15.27
N PHE A 8 27.36 8.50 -15.15
CA PHE A 8 27.32 7.84 -14.21
C PHE A 8 27.29 8.29 -13.03
N ALA A 9 27.54 8.65 -12.95
CA ALA A 9 27.54 9.24 -11.72
C ALA A 9 26.23 9.26 -11.02
N PHE A 10 25.46 9.22 -11.63
CA PHE A 10 24.23 9.32 -11.06
C PHE A 10 23.74 8.11 -10.40
N VAL A 11 24.14 7.05 -10.49
CA VAL A 11 23.81 5.80 -9.88
C VAL A 11 23.87 5.86 -8.37
N CYS A 12 24.90 6.42 -7.85
CA CYS A 12 25.06 6.55 -6.42
C CYS A 12 23.93 7.31 -5.76
N LEU A 13 23.24 8.14 -6.49
CA LEU A 13 22.19 8.97 -5.93
C LEU A 13 20.96 8.18 -5.56
N THR A 14 20.79 6.99 -6.11
CA THR A 14 19.60 6.19 -5.80
C THR A 14 19.63 5.62 -4.40
N LEU A 15 20.80 5.39 -3.83
CA LEU A 15 20.89 4.78 -2.52
C LEU A 15 20.27 5.62 -1.42
N PRO A 16 20.53 6.93 -1.34
CA PRO A 16 19.86 7.73 -0.33
C PRO A 16 18.35 7.73 -0.47
N ALA A 17 17.85 7.67 -1.70
CA ALA A 17 16.41 7.64 -1.92
C ALA A 17 15.80 6.37 -1.36
N LEU A 18 16.47 5.23 -1.51
CA LEU A 18 15.98 3.98 -0.97
C LEU A 18 15.95 4.00 0.54
N THR A 19 16.98 4.58 1.16
CA THR A 19 17.04 4.70 2.59
C THR A 19 15.89 5.56 3.09
N ALA A 20 15.60 6.67 2.40
CA ALA A 20 14.52 7.56 2.79
C ALA A 20 13.16 6.85 2.71
N GLN A 21 12.96 5.98 1.72
CA GLN A 21 11.71 5.23 1.61
C GLN A 21 11.48 4.34 2.82
N ASN A 22 12.54 3.82 3.43
CA ASN A 22 12.42 2.91 4.55
C ASN A 22 12.13 3.63 5.87
N THR A 23 11.98 4.95 5.85
CA THR A 23 11.68 5.73 7.05
C THR A 23 10.30 6.35 7.02
N ARG A 24 9.45 5.89 6.14
CA ARG A 24 8.12 6.47 5.98
C ARG A 24 7.03 5.47 6.37
N ARG A 25 5.83 5.96 6.38
CA ARG A 25 4.63 5.16 6.64
C ARG A 25 3.83 5.02 5.34
N VAL A 26 3.43 3.80 5.02
CA VAL A 26 2.55 3.50 3.91
C VAL A 26 1.17 3.24 4.49
N GLU A 27 0.16 3.95 3.98
CA GLU A 27 -1.23 3.77 4.41
C GLU A 27 -2.11 3.56 3.19
N VAL A 28 -3.00 2.58 3.28
CA VAL A 28 -3.97 2.30 2.23
C VAL A 28 -5.33 2.16 2.88
N PHE A 29 -6.28 2.94 2.42
CA PHE A 29 -7.65 2.88 2.91
C PHE A 29 -8.58 2.48 1.78
N PHE A 30 -9.43 1.50 2.06
CA PHE A 30 -10.42 1.03 1.09
C PHE A 30 -11.77 1.62 1.46
N MET A 31 -12.37 2.33 0.53
CA MET A 31 -13.60 3.05 0.78
C MET A 31 -14.66 2.72 -0.27
N ASN A 32 -15.91 3.03 0.04
CA ASN A 32 -17.03 2.71 -0.83
C ASN A 32 -17.08 3.54 -2.12
N VAL A 33 -16.20 4.52 -2.28
CA VAL A 33 -16.08 5.27 -3.52
C VAL A 33 -15.17 4.60 -4.53
N HIS A 34 -14.43 3.58 -4.11
CA HIS A 34 -13.46 2.92 -4.99
C HIS A 34 -14.14 2.03 -6.00
N THR A 35 -13.63 2.05 -7.22
CA THR A 35 -14.05 1.16 -8.30
C THR A 35 -13.04 0.02 -8.43
N LYS A 36 -13.35 -0.97 -9.27
CA LYS A 36 -12.42 -2.06 -9.54
C LYS A 36 -11.10 -1.54 -10.10
N THR A 37 -11.16 -0.54 -10.98
CA THR A 37 -9.95 0.07 -11.54
C THR A 37 -9.10 0.70 -10.45
N ASP A 38 -9.73 1.39 -9.49
CA ASP A 38 -9.01 1.98 -8.38
C ASP A 38 -8.26 0.91 -7.59
N LEU A 39 -8.93 -0.22 -7.31
CA LEU A 39 -8.32 -1.30 -6.55
C LEU A 39 -7.15 -1.94 -7.31
N MET A 40 -7.27 -2.09 -8.62
CA MET A 40 -6.18 -2.62 -9.43
C MET A 40 -4.99 -1.67 -9.44
N ASN A 41 -5.23 -0.37 -9.49
CA ASN A 41 -4.16 0.63 -9.46
C ASN A 41 -3.45 0.63 -8.10
N ILE A 42 -4.20 0.50 -7.01
CA ILE A 42 -3.60 0.40 -5.67
C ILE A 42 -2.69 -0.82 -5.60
N GLN A 43 -3.17 -1.96 -6.10
CA GLN A 43 -2.38 -3.19 -6.10
C GLN A 43 -1.08 -3.02 -6.88
N ALA A 44 -1.14 -2.38 -8.04
CA ALA A 44 0.04 -2.19 -8.88
C ALA A 44 1.05 -1.25 -8.22
N GLU A 45 0.57 -0.16 -7.60
CA GLU A 45 1.45 0.77 -6.91
C GLU A 45 2.16 0.13 -5.72
N LEU A 46 1.45 -0.70 -4.98
CA LEU A 46 2.04 -1.40 -3.85
C LEU A 46 3.07 -2.41 -4.32
N GLY A 47 2.80 -3.09 -5.44
CA GLY A 47 3.77 -4.02 -6.02
C GLY A 47 5.09 -3.35 -6.35
N ALA A 48 5.04 -2.11 -6.83
CA ALA A 48 6.24 -1.34 -7.11
C ALA A 48 7.03 -1.03 -5.84
N GLN A 49 6.39 -1.07 -4.69
CA GLN A 49 7.02 -0.85 -3.39
C GLN A 49 7.33 -2.16 -2.67
N LYS A 50 7.20 -3.28 -3.36
CA LYS A 50 7.48 -4.63 -2.84
C LYS A 50 6.50 -5.06 -1.76
N ILE A 51 5.28 -4.53 -1.83
CA ILE A 51 4.18 -4.96 -0.98
C ILE A 51 3.20 -5.73 -1.87
N THR A 52 2.95 -6.97 -1.51
CA THR A 52 2.02 -7.81 -2.27
C THR A 52 0.64 -7.69 -1.66
N LEU A 53 -0.30 -7.20 -2.44
CA LEU A 53 -1.70 -7.08 -2.05
C LEU A 53 -2.50 -8.06 -2.90
N GLU A 54 -3.29 -8.89 -2.23
CA GLU A 54 -4.13 -9.87 -2.90
C GLU A 54 -5.58 -9.63 -2.50
N TYR A 55 -6.47 -9.51 -3.49
CA TYR A 55 -7.89 -9.39 -3.22
C TYR A 55 -8.50 -10.78 -3.26
N ILE A 56 -8.97 -11.24 -2.09
CA ILE A 56 -9.57 -12.56 -1.95
C ILE A 56 -11.03 -12.54 -2.39
N HIS A 57 -11.72 -11.44 -2.07
CA HIS A 57 -13.12 -11.26 -2.41
C HIS A 57 -13.39 -9.79 -2.66
N MET A 58 -14.13 -9.49 -3.73
CA MET A 58 -14.56 -8.13 -4.05
C MET A 58 -16.00 -8.19 -4.53
N LYS A 59 -16.83 -7.29 -4.02
CA LYS A 59 -18.19 -7.12 -4.52
C LYS A 59 -18.45 -5.64 -4.70
N PHE A 60 -19.05 -5.30 -5.84
CA PHE A 60 -19.36 -3.91 -6.20
C PHE A 60 -20.86 -3.75 -6.35
N ASP A 61 -21.35 -2.55 -6.07
CA ASP A 61 -22.77 -2.26 -6.22
C ASP A 61 -23.12 -1.99 -7.69
N ALA A 62 -24.37 -1.60 -7.95
CA ALA A 62 -24.84 -1.38 -9.32
C ALA A 62 -24.11 -0.23 -10.01
N ASP A 63 -23.53 0.69 -9.25
CA ASP A 63 -22.77 1.82 -9.80
C ASP A 63 -21.28 1.50 -9.93
N GLY A 64 -20.88 0.29 -9.63
CA GLY A 64 -19.48 -0.12 -9.75
C GLY A 64 -18.61 0.29 -8.57
N ARG A 65 -19.23 0.67 -7.46
CA ARG A 65 -18.50 1.08 -6.25
C ARG A 65 -18.36 -0.07 -5.29
N LEU A 66 -17.24 -0.07 -4.55
CA LEU A 66 -16.91 -1.15 -3.64
C LEU A 66 -17.96 -1.31 -2.55
N GLN A 67 -18.40 -2.54 -2.35
CA GLN A 67 -19.37 -2.90 -1.33
C GLN A 67 -18.78 -3.86 -0.30
N GLU A 68 -18.16 -4.94 -0.76
CA GLU A 68 -17.51 -5.91 0.11
C GLU A 68 -16.09 -6.13 -0.34
N LEU A 69 -15.21 -6.35 0.63
CA LEU A 69 -13.80 -6.58 0.32
C LEU A 69 -13.16 -7.49 1.35
N GLU A 70 -12.41 -8.46 0.86
CA GLU A 70 -11.48 -9.22 1.67
C GLU A 70 -10.12 -9.17 0.98
N PHE A 71 -9.08 -8.84 1.74
CA PHE A 71 -7.74 -8.72 1.18
C PHE A 71 -6.71 -9.37 2.10
N ALA A 72 -5.58 -9.73 1.50
CA ALA A 72 -4.40 -10.15 2.23
C ALA A 72 -3.24 -9.29 1.76
N VAL A 73 -2.37 -8.90 2.68
CA VAL A 73 -1.22 -8.07 2.37
C VAL A 73 0.03 -8.68 2.98
N ASP A 74 1.10 -8.70 2.21
CA ASP A 74 2.41 -9.19 2.62
C ASP A 74 3.43 -8.13 2.29
N CYS A 75 4.04 -7.55 3.33
CA CYS A 75 5.01 -6.47 3.15
C CYS A 75 6.41 -7.00 2.81
N GLN A 76 6.60 -8.31 2.69
CA GLN A 76 7.84 -8.95 2.29
C GLN A 76 8.99 -8.69 3.27
N ASP A 77 8.65 -8.36 4.51
CA ASP A 77 9.64 -8.08 5.55
C ASP A 77 9.24 -8.69 6.90
N GLY A 78 8.38 -9.70 6.85
CA GLY A 78 7.91 -10.38 8.06
C GLY A 78 6.55 -9.92 8.51
N PHE A 79 6.04 -8.80 8.00
CA PHE A 79 4.71 -8.32 8.35
C PHE A 79 3.71 -8.67 7.27
N LYS A 80 2.66 -9.38 7.65
CA LYS A 80 1.58 -9.74 6.74
C LYS A 80 0.30 -9.94 7.54
N GLY A 81 -0.83 -9.78 6.86
CA GLY A 81 -2.12 -9.95 7.50
C GLY A 81 -3.25 -9.92 6.49
N SER A 82 -4.46 -10.04 6.99
CA SER A 82 -5.64 -10.00 6.14
C SER A 82 -6.80 -9.37 6.91
N ALA A 83 -7.81 -8.91 6.16
CA ALA A 83 -8.98 -8.33 6.77
C ALA A 83 -10.13 -8.38 5.77
N LYS A 84 -11.37 -8.26 6.28
CA LYS A 84 -12.52 -8.20 5.40
C LYS A 84 -13.58 -7.28 5.99
N THR A 85 -14.41 -6.74 5.11
CA THR A 85 -15.58 -5.97 5.49
C THR A 85 -16.73 -6.35 4.59
N ASP A 86 -17.93 -6.40 5.15
CA ASP A 86 -19.15 -6.63 4.40
C ASP A 86 -19.79 -5.32 3.96
N GLN A 87 -19.23 -4.20 4.39
CA GLN A 87 -19.74 -2.89 4.05
C GLN A 87 -18.58 -1.91 4.02
N ALA A 88 -18.07 -1.64 2.82
CA ALA A 88 -16.95 -0.71 2.66
C ALA A 88 -17.34 0.65 3.24
N PRO A 89 -16.50 1.24 4.08
CA PRO A 89 -16.85 2.50 4.75
C PRO A 89 -16.73 3.70 3.81
N ALA A 90 -17.38 4.78 4.20
CA ALA A 90 -17.26 6.05 3.48
C ALA A 90 -16.02 6.83 3.91
N ASP A 91 -15.39 6.44 5.01
CA ASP A 91 -14.24 7.17 5.57
C ASP A 91 -12.99 6.32 5.55
N GLN A 92 -11.89 6.87 6.07
CA GLN A 92 -10.58 6.23 6.09
C GLN A 92 -10.42 5.39 7.36
N SER A 93 -11.26 4.36 7.50
CA SER A 93 -11.29 3.52 8.70
C SER A 93 -11.02 2.05 8.43
N PHE A 94 -10.82 1.64 7.18
CA PHE A 94 -10.57 0.25 6.84
C PHE A 94 -9.47 0.16 5.79
N GLY A 95 -8.50 -0.71 6.03
CA GLY A 95 -7.38 -0.90 5.11
C GLY A 95 -6.19 -1.51 5.83
N PHE A 96 -5.00 -1.00 5.53
CA PHE A 96 -3.81 -1.43 6.25
C PHE A 96 -2.76 -0.33 6.23
N TYR A 97 -1.74 -0.48 7.10
CA TYR A 97 -0.58 0.40 7.09
C TYR A 97 0.68 -0.37 7.40
N ARG A 98 1.80 0.13 6.93
CA ARG A 98 3.14 -0.35 7.27
C ARG A 98 3.99 0.86 7.61
N ASP A 99 4.44 0.92 8.85
CA ASP A 99 5.22 2.04 9.34
C ASP A 99 6.68 1.61 9.41
N TYR A 100 7.49 2.16 8.52
CA TYR A 100 8.91 1.82 8.41
C TYR A 100 9.78 2.67 9.31
N ARG A 101 9.21 3.63 10.01
CA ARG A 101 10.00 4.53 10.85
C ARG A 101 10.62 3.78 12.01
N PRO A 102 11.90 4.04 12.34
CA PRO A 102 12.55 3.39 13.47
C PRO A 102 11.78 3.68 14.77
N GLY A 103 11.59 2.64 15.58
CA GLY A 103 10.91 2.80 16.86
C GLY A 103 9.40 2.92 16.77
N ALA A 104 8.81 2.63 15.61
CA ALA A 104 7.36 2.70 15.48
C ALA A 104 6.70 1.75 16.49
N ALA A 105 5.76 2.28 17.27
CA ALA A 105 5.08 1.49 18.29
C ALA A 105 4.19 0.42 17.67
N GLN A 106 3.60 0.73 16.51
CA GLN A 106 2.75 -0.19 15.78
C GLN A 106 3.21 -0.20 14.33
N PRO A 107 4.15 -1.07 13.97
CA PRO A 107 4.74 -1.04 12.64
C PRO A 107 3.83 -1.57 11.54
N PHE A 108 2.75 -2.27 11.88
CA PHE A 108 1.86 -2.85 10.87
C PHE A 108 0.47 -3.04 11.47
N GLY A 109 -0.56 -2.85 10.65
CA GLY A 109 -1.92 -3.14 11.03
C GLY A 109 -2.78 -3.35 9.81
N ALA A 110 -3.81 -4.21 9.92
CA ALA A 110 -4.75 -4.47 8.85
C ALA A 110 -6.14 -4.60 9.45
N GLY A 111 -7.14 -4.09 8.73
CA GLY A 111 -8.54 -4.13 9.15
C GLY A 111 -9.02 -2.75 9.53
N ALA A 112 -9.56 -2.63 10.75
CA ALA A 112 -9.99 -1.33 11.26
C ALA A 112 -8.76 -0.53 11.63
N VAL A 113 -8.43 0.45 10.79
CA VAL A 113 -7.26 1.29 10.98
C VAL A 113 -7.68 2.74 10.92
N SER A 114 -6.83 3.62 11.38
CA SER A 114 -7.11 5.05 11.30
C SER A 114 -5.89 5.77 10.76
N LYS A 115 -6.16 6.89 10.12
CA LYS A 115 -5.10 7.75 9.61
C LYS A 115 -4.31 8.31 10.79
N GLU A 116 -3.00 8.32 10.65
CA GLU A 116 -2.13 8.83 11.68
C GLU A 116 -2.26 10.34 11.88
#